data_fdbac0854b6e903c7cb3b4788fc32439
#
_entry.id   fdbac0854b6e903c7cb3b4788fc32439
#
_cell.length_a   1.000
_cell.length_b   1.000
_cell.length_c   1.000
_cell.angle_alpha   90.00
_cell.angle_beta   90.00
_cell.angle_gamma   90.00
#
_symmetry.space_group_name_H-M   'P 1'
#
loop_
_entity.id
_entity.type
_entity.pdbx_description
1 polymer ?
#
loop_
_entity_poly.entity_id
_entity_poly.type
_entity_poly.pdbx_seq_one_letter_code
_entity_poly.pdbx_strand_id
1 'polypeptide(L)'
;MPSLVGSEMCIRDRFRAERPRRRCLFYGHYDCVPAGDGWDSDPWTLHGRDGYVYGRGVSDNKGPVLAVAHAASELLHAHQLDMDVVMLVEGEQEAGSSPFQACLQQNKHLLGPIDTVLVCNSYWLGEHQPCLTIGLRGVLRALVRISGLGGADQHSGVDGGAEREPMMDMIKLLASLVDADGRVALPHFYDDVRAVTDDERAHLAELAQEASRSTCVERLMALWCMPSLTVHQVTNSSTAHSTVIPRAVEASVSMRIVPDQDVHAIQSQFVRTIHEHFQRMRSSNTVDVQVFHCADWWLGSMQDAAWGALVEAVEAEWGAPVRLIREGGSIPGIAILEKELGAKAVHLPMGQASDHAHLPNERIRLVNLEVRTVYSRTERPSGRAPLFSKDGALDGLVP
;
A
#
# COMPACT_ATOMS: atom_id res chain seq x y z
N MET A 1 -6.03 -24.56 -14.73
CA MET A 1 -4.97 -23.84 -15.43
C MET A 1 -5.18 -22.36 -15.20
N PRO A 2 -4.16 -21.60 -14.80
CA PRO A 2 -4.28 -20.16 -14.69
C PRO A 2 -4.63 -19.57 -16.05
N SER A 3 -5.60 -18.70 -16.12
CA SER A 3 -5.93 -17.97 -17.34
C SER A 3 -5.42 -16.55 -17.20
N LEU A 4 -4.47 -16.17 -18.06
CA LEU A 4 -4.05 -14.78 -18.24
C LEU A 4 -5.23 -13.98 -18.78
N VAL A 5 -5.62 -12.92 -18.10
CA VAL A 5 -6.69 -12.02 -18.51
C VAL A 5 -6.07 -10.67 -18.80
N GLY A 6 -5.96 -10.34 -20.07
CA GLY A 6 -5.36 -9.09 -20.53
C GLY A 6 -3.83 -9.14 -20.49
N SER A 7 -3.17 -8.14 -21.07
CA SER A 7 -1.72 -8.03 -21.11
C SER A 7 -1.10 -8.28 -19.72
N GLU A 8 -0.46 -9.38 -19.51
CA GLU A 8 0.47 -9.79 -18.42
C GLU A 8 0.26 -9.26 -16.98
N MET A 9 -0.81 -8.49 -16.71
CA MET A 9 -1.00 -7.73 -15.48
C MET A 9 -1.83 -8.41 -14.41
N CYS A 10 -2.64 -9.41 -14.76
CA CYS A 10 -3.49 -10.12 -13.80
C CYS A 10 -3.53 -11.61 -14.10
N ILE A 11 -3.27 -12.40 -13.07
CA ILE A 11 -3.50 -13.84 -13.07
C ILE A 11 -4.81 -14.10 -12.33
N ARG A 12 -5.71 -14.87 -12.97
CA ARG A 12 -6.93 -15.32 -12.34
C ARG A 12 -6.93 -16.84 -12.26
N ASP A 13 -7.12 -17.35 -11.06
CA ASP A 13 -7.40 -18.76 -10.83
C ASP A 13 -8.64 -18.93 -9.95
N ARG A 14 -9.16 -20.13 -9.85
CA ARG A 14 -10.40 -20.40 -9.13
C ARG A 14 -10.36 -21.76 -8.45
N PHE A 15 -10.51 -21.75 -7.14
CA PHE A 15 -10.82 -22.91 -6.35
C PHE A 15 -12.34 -23.00 -6.16
N ARG A 16 -12.96 -24.11 -6.64
CA ARG A 16 -14.40 -24.28 -6.57
C ARG A 16 -14.78 -25.26 -5.49
N ALA A 17 -15.63 -24.83 -4.57
CA ALA A 17 -16.28 -25.70 -3.60
C ALA A 17 -17.24 -26.70 -4.29
N GLU A 18 -17.47 -27.85 -3.68
CA GLU A 18 -18.42 -28.84 -4.19
C GLU A 18 -19.86 -28.32 -4.21
N ARG A 19 -20.21 -27.47 -3.25
CA ARG A 19 -21.52 -26.81 -3.14
C ARG A 19 -21.35 -25.31 -2.90
N PRO A 20 -20.92 -24.55 -3.89
CA PRO A 20 -20.62 -23.15 -3.71
C PRO A 20 -21.89 -22.36 -3.39
N ARG A 21 -21.92 -21.71 -2.22
CA ARG A 21 -22.99 -20.79 -1.80
C ARG A 21 -22.55 -19.35 -1.78
N ARG A 22 -21.23 -19.12 -1.57
CA ARG A 22 -20.60 -17.81 -1.50
C ARG A 22 -19.33 -17.80 -2.30
N ARG A 23 -18.86 -16.61 -2.66
CA ARG A 23 -17.62 -16.44 -3.39
C ARG A 23 -16.76 -15.34 -2.75
N CYS A 24 -15.56 -15.75 -2.35
CA CYS A 24 -14.52 -14.85 -1.87
C CYS A 24 -13.56 -14.53 -3.01
N LEU A 25 -13.29 -13.25 -3.26
CA LEU A 25 -12.21 -12.82 -4.11
C LEU A 25 -11.02 -12.47 -3.24
N PHE A 26 -9.93 -13.22 -3.39
CA PHE A 26 -8.63 -12.85 -2.85
C PHE A 26 -7.94 -11.89 -3.82
N TYR A 27 -7.45 -10.77 -3.29
CA TYR A 27 -6.65 -9.82 -4.04
C TYR A 27 -5.24 -9.73 -3.44
N GLY A 28 -4.23 -9.83 -4.31
CA GLY A 28 -2.82 -9.66 -3.98
C GLY A 28 -2.02 -9.23 -5.21
N HIS A 29 -0.68 -9.13 -5.05
CA HIS A 29 0.21 -8.79 -6.16
C HIS A 29 1.50 -9.62 -6.12
N TYR A 30 2.14 -9.75 -7.29
CA TYR A 30 3.40 -10.51 -7.42
C TYR A 30 4.60 -9.65 -7.78
N ASP A 31 4.38 -8.40 -8.20
CA ASP A 31 5.45 -7.43 -8.36
C ASP A 31 6.02 -7.00 -7.01
N CYS A 32 7.20 -6.43 -7.02
CA CYS A 32 7.89 -5.94 -5.84
C CYS A 32 8.83 -4.79 -6.19
N VAL A 33 9.13 -3.94 -5.23
CA VAL A 33 10.10 -2.86 -5.41
C VAL A 33 11.51 -3.41 -5.67
N PRO A 34 12.39 -2.66 -6.34
CA PRO A 34 13.80 -3.04 -6.51
C PRO A 34 14.46 -3.42 -5.19
N ALA A 35 15.35 -4.40 -5.21
CA ALA A 35 15.99 -4.88 -3.99
C ALA A 35 16.86 -3.81 -3.31
N GLY A 36 17.56 -2.98 -4.10
CA GLY A 36 18.56 -2.04 -3.57
C GLY A 36 19.78 -2.75 -3.00
N ASP A 37 20.64 -1.97 -2.34
CA ASP A 37 21.86 -2.47 -1.70
C ASP A 37 21.63 -2.80 -0.21
N GLY A 38 22.57 -3.49 0.42
CA GLY A 38 22.57 -3.76 1.87
C GLY A 38 21.93 -5.08 2.29
N TRP A 39 21.76 -6.03 1.38
CA TRP A 39 21.30 -7.37 1.67
C TRP A 39 22.43 -8.29 2.18
N ASP A 40 22.13 -9.09 3.20
CA ASP A 40 23.05 -10.10 3.73
C ASP A 40 23.11 -11.38 2.85
N SER A 41 22.10 -11.60 2.02
CA SER A 41 21.97 -12.71 1.09
C SER A 41 21.37 -12.22 -0.24
N ASP A 42 21.42 -13.04 -1.30
CA ASP A 42 20.78 -12.71 -2.57
C ASP A 42 19.27 -12.45 -2.37
N PRO A 43 18.78 -11.24 -2.67
CA PRO A 43 17.38 -10.87 -2.48
C PRO A 43 16.40 -11.68 -3.34
N TRP A 44 16.88 -12.30 -4.41
CA TRP A 44 16.07 -13.05 -5.38
C TRP A 44 16.09 -14.56 -5.16
N THR A 45 16.82 -15.00 -4.15
CA THR A 45 16.87 -16.39 -3.71
C THR A 45 16.29 -16.49 -2.29
N LEU A 46 15.33 -17.41 -2.09
CA LEU A 46 14.73 -17.62 -0.77
C LEU A 46 15.74 -18.23 0.21
N HIS A 47 15.88 -17.61 1.38
CA HIS A 47 16.72 -18.09 2.46
C HIS A 47 15.91 -18.26 3.75
N GLY A 48 15.89 -19.48 4.30
CA GLY A 48 15.31 -19.75 5.62
C GLY A 48 16.37 -19.58 6.72
N ARG A 49 16.09 -18.75 7.74
CA ARG A 49 16.95 -18.56 8.91
C ARG A 49 16.13 -18.13 10.12
N ASP A 50 16.39 -18.72 11.26
CA ASP A 50 15.82 -18.32 12.58
C ASP A 50 14.28 -18.24 12.61
N GLY A 51 13.60 -19.13 11.87
CA GLY A 51 12.13 -19.13 11.79
C GLY A 51 11.54 -18.10 10.83
N TYR A 52 12.38 -17.43 10.03
CA TYR A 52 11.97 -16.50 8.97
C TYR A 52 12.42 -16.98 7.60
N VAL A 53 11.69 -16.51 6.58
CA VAL A 53 12.09 -16.58 5.18
C VAL A 53 12.47 -15.20 4.72
N TYR A 54 13.64 -15.09 4.09
CA TYR A 54 14.20 -13.83 3.57
C TYR A 54 14.16 -13.82 2.05
N GLY A 55 13.83 -12.68 1.47
CA GLY A 55 13.83 -12.45 0.03
C GLY A 55 12.97 -11.24 -0.33
N ARG A 56 13.23 -10.59 -1.45
CA ARG A 56 12.40 -9.47 -1.91
C ARG A 56 11.00 -9.96 -2.34
N GLY A 57 9.96 -9.35 -1.76
CA GLY A 57 8.57 -9.69 -2.01
C GLY A 57 8.04 -10.83 -1.13
N VAL A 58 8.83 -11.37 -0.19
CA VAL A 58 8.36 -12.48 0.67
C VAL A 58 7.26 -12.05 1.64
N SER A 59 7.28 -10.81 2.08
CA SER A 59 6.28 -10.20 2.95
C SER A 59 5.27 -9.39 2.13
N ASP A 60 5.76 -8.67 1.14
CA ASP A 60 4.99 -7.77 0.28
C ASP A 60 5.17 -8.12 -1.20
N ASN A 61 4.38 -9.02 -1.80
CA ASN A 61 3.18 -9.69 -1.25
C ASN A 61 3.15 -11.20 -1.62
N LYS A 62 4.25 -11.78 -2.16
CA LYS A 62 4.31 -13.16 -2.69
C LYS A 62 4.02 -14.23 -1.64
N GLY A 63 4.53 -14.04 -0.41
CA GLY A 63 4.27 -14.97 0.69
C GLY A 63 2.78 -15.09 1.02
N PRO A 64 2.08 -13.98 1.32
CA PRO A 64 0.64 -13.99 1.51
C PRO A 64 -0.16 -14.58 0.35
N VAL A 65 0.20 -14.26 -0.92
CA VAL A 65 -0.44 -14.86 -2.11
C VAL A 65 -0.30 -16.38 -2.10
N LEU A 66 0.90 -16.90 -1.84
CA LEU A 66 1.13 -18.34 -1.78
C LEU A 66 0.44 -19.01 -0.61
N ALA A 67 0.41 -18.36 0.56
CA ALA A 67 -0.27 -18.88 1.75
C ALA A 67 -1.77 -19.06 1.50
N VAL A 68 -2.44 -18.08 0.91
CA VAL A 68 -3.88 -18.18 0.59
C VAL A 68 -4.14 -19.24 -0.49
N ALA A 69 -3.31 -19.31 -1.54
CA ALA A 69 -3.43 -20.33 -2.57
C ALA A 69 -3.28 -21.73 -2.00
N HIS A 70 -2.30 -21.93 -1.11
CA HIS A 70 -2.07 -23.21 -0.43
C HIS A 70 -3.26 -23.58 0.47
N ALA A 71 -3.76 -22.65 1.28
CA ALA A 71 -4.92 -22.86 2.13
C ALA A 71 -6.16 -23.28 1.33
N ALA A 72 -6.47 -22.54 0.26
CA ALA A 72 -7.58 -22.85 -0.60
C ALA A 72 -7.43 -24.25 -1.25
N SER A 73 -6.21 -24.61 -1.66
CA SER A 73 -5.90 -25.94 -2.21
C SER A 73 -6.07 -27.06 -1.19
N GLU A 74 -5.57 -26.88 0.03
CA GLU A 74 -5.70 -27.90 1.10
C GLU A 74 -7.15 -28.11 1.48
N LEU A 75 -7.93 -27.04 1.68
CA LEU A 75 -9.36 -27.12 1.97
C LEU A 75 -10.13 -27.80 0.84
N LEU A 76 -9.77 -27.54 -0.41
CA LEU A 76 -10.38 -28.18 -1.56
C LEU A 76 -10.08 -29.69 -1.58
N HIS A 77 -8.82 -30.10 -1.37
CA HIS A 77 -8.41 -31.51 -1.32
C HIS A 77 -9.04 -32.27 -0.14
N ALA A 78 -9.24 -31.57 0.98
CA ALA A 78 -9.90 -32.12 2.15
C ALA A 78 -11.44 -32.16 2.04
N HIS A 79 -12.04 -31.71 0.93
CA HIS A 79 -13.48 -31.55 0.74
C HIS A 79 -14.15 -30.62 1.78
N GLN A 80 -13.42 -29.61 2.24
CA GLN A 80 -13.80 -28.72 3.34
C GLN A 80 -13.92 -27.26 2.88
N LEU A 81 -13.76 -27.00 1.59
CA LEU A 81 -13.94 -25.67 1.02
C LEU A 81 -15.45 -25.38 0.83
N ASP A 82 -16.00 -24.52 1.68
CA ASP A 82 -17.44 -24.17 1.68
C ASP A 82 -17.78 -23.00 0.78
N MET A 83 -16.80 -22.35 0.17
CA MET A 83 -16.98 -21.21 -0.73
C MET A 83 -16.06 -21.31 -1.95
N ASP A 84 -16.45 -20.68 -3.05
CA ASP A 84 -15.52 -20.47 -4.16
C ASP A 84 -14.47 -19.43 -3.76
N VAL A 85 -13.21 -19.70 -4.00
CA VAL A 85 -12.12 -18.71 -3.88
C VAL A 85 -11.65 -18.34 -5.27
N VAL A 86 -11.73 -17.05 -5.59
CA VAL A 86 -11.23 -16.46 -6.82
C VAL A 86 -9.98 -15.68 -6.49
N MET A 87 -8.84 -16.07 -7.05
CA MET A 87 -7.60 -15.32 -6.88
C MET A 87 -7.43 -14.31 -8.01
N LEU A 88 -7.31 -13.05 -7.66
CA LEU A 88 -6.98 -11.94 -8.56
C LEU A 88 -5.64 -11.36 -8.11
N VAL A 89 -4.61 -11.56 -8.91
CA VAL A 89 -3.25 -11.16 -8.57
C VAL A 89 -2.72 -10.23 -9.67
N GLU A 90 -2.33 -9.01 -9.28
CA GLU A 90 -1.80 -8.01 -10.21
C GLU A 90 -0.27 -7.95 -10.19
N GLY A 91 0.32 -7.30 -11.19
CA GLY A 91 1.76 -7.18 -11.39
C GLY A 91 2.28 -5.75 -11.47
N GLU A 92 1.47 -4.76 -11.07
CA GLU A 92 1.85 -3.33 -11.07
C GLU A 92 1.39 -2.58 -9.82
N GLN A 93 1.17 -3.29 -8.71
CA GLN A 93 0.72 -2.69 -7.46
C GLN A 93 1.74 -1.68 -6.93
N GLU A 94 3.00 -2.03 -6.97
CA GLU A 94 4.12 -1.18 -6.51
C GLU A 94 4.35 0.04 -7.40
N ALA A 95 3.95 -0.06 -8.66
CA ALA A 95 3.95 1.06 -9.61
C ALA A 95 2.69 1.95 -9.48
N GLY A 96 1.73 1.58 -8.62
CA GLY A 96 0.52 2.35 -8.32
C GLY A 96 -0.76 1.86 -9.01
N SER A 97 -0.80 0.64 -9.52
CA SER A 97 -2.01 -0.03 -10.08
C SER A 97 -2.74 0.79 -11.15
N SER A 98 -2.03 1.62 -11.92
CA SER A 98 -2.66 2.57 -12.86
C SER A 98 -3.63 1.92 -13.86
N PRO A 99 -3.33 0.75 -14.48
CA PRO A 99 -4.25 0.11 -15.42
C PRO A 99 -5.25 -0.84 -14.76
N PHE A 100 -5.13 -1.09 -13.44
CA PHE A 100 -5.92 -2.11 -12.74
C PHE A 100 -7.43 -1.85 -12.84
N GLN A 101 -7.87 -0.62 -12.61
CA GLN A 101 -9.30 -0.28 -12.68
C GLN A 101 -9.89 -0.53 -14.07
N ALA A 102 -9.20 -0.10 -15.13
CA ALA A 102 -9.67 -0.31 -16.49
C ALA A 102 -9.69 -1.79 -16.85
N CYS A 103 -8.66 -2.55 -16.47
CA CYS A 103 -8.60 -3.99 -16.65
C CYS A 103 -9.75 -4.70 -15.91
N LEU A 104 -10.01 -4.32 -14.66
CA LEU A 104 -11.10 -4.88 -13.87
C LEU A 104 -12.46 -4.59 -14.51
N GLN A 105 -12.74 -3.35 -14.92
CA GLN A 105 -14.00 -2.96 -15.58
C GLN A 105 -14.28 -3.76 -16.84
N GLN A 106 -13.27 -4.00 -17.66
CA GLN A 106 -13.40 -4.80 -18.88
C GLN A 106 -13.65 -6.28 -18.61
N ASN A 107 -13.10 -6.82 -17.52
CA ASN A 107 -13.04 -8.26 -17.26
C ASN A 107 -13.87 -8.73 -16.04
N LYS A 108 -14.53 -7.84 -15.29
CA LYS A 108 -15.28 -8.21 -14.09
C LYS A 108 -16.39 -9.24 -14.34
N HIS A 109 -16.92 -9.31 -15.56
CA HIS A 109 -17.89 -10.33 -15.95
C HIS A 109 -17.34 -11.76 -15.83
N LEU A 110 -16.03 -11.94 -15.89
CA LEU A 110 -15.36 -13.25 -15.74
C LEU A 110 -15.28 -13.68 -14.26
N LEU A 111 -15.34 -12.74 -13.32
CA LEU A 111 -15.27 -13.03 -11.89
C LEU A 111 -16.59 -13.61 -11.38
N GLY A 112 -17.72 -13.21 -12.00
CA GLY A 112 -19.07 -13.49 -11.52
C GLY A 112 -19.39 -12.68 -10.24
N PRO A 113 -20.50 -12.97 -9.55
CA PRO A 113 -20.85 -12.29 -8.31
C PRO A 113 -19.82 -12.60 -7.23
N ILE A 114 -19.36 -11.58 -6.52
CA ILE A 114 -18.43 -11.66 -5.39
C ILE A 114 -19.17 -11.21 -4.14
N ASP A 115 -19.08 -11.99 -3.06
CA ASP A 115 -19.70 -11.67 -1.77
C ASP A 115 -18.74 -10.91 -0.86
N THR A 116 -17.44 -11.23 -0.91
CA THR A 116 -16.41 -10.63 -0.05
C THR A 116 -15.09 -10.55 -0.79
N VAL A 117 -14.34 -9.46 -0.55
CA VAL A 117 -12.95 -9.31 -0.99
C VAL A 117 -12.03 -9.54 0.21
N LEU A 118 -11.11 -10.48 0.10
CA LEU A 118 -10.05 -10.72 1.08
C LEU A 118 -8.74 -10.15 0.57
N VAL A 119 -8.10 -9.32 1.37
CA VAL A 119 -6.76 -8.79 1.11
C VAL A 119 -5.84 -9.26 2.21
N CYS A 120 -4.72 -9.88 1.82
CA CYS A 120 -3.67 -10.29 2.75
C CYS A 120 -2.38 -9.54 2.39
N ASN A 121 -2.21 -8.38 2.97
CA ASN A 121 -1.05 -7.51 2.78
C ASN A 121 -0.79 -6.78 4.10
N SER A 122 0.33 -6.03 4.17
CA SER A 122 0.65 -5.17 5.31
C SER A 122 1.07 -5.91 6.59
N TYR A 123 1.16 -5.18 7.70
CA TYR A 123 1.92 -5.58 8.88
C TYR A 123 1.12 -5.35 10.16
N TRP A 124 1.39 -6.20 11.16
CA TRP A 124 0.98 -5.94 12.53
C TRP A 124 1.69 -4.71 13.07
N LEU A 125 1.11 -4.08 14.06
CA LEU A 125 1.72 -2.94 14.75
C LEU A 125 3.00 -3.32 15.52
N GLY A 126 3.07 -4.58 15.93
CA GLY A 126 4.21 -5.16 16.67
C GLY A 126 4.57 -6.55 16.16
N GLU A 127 5.15 -7.36 17.08
CA GLU A 127 5.71 -8.66 16.74
C GLU A 127 4.81 -9.85 17.12
N HIS A 128 3.90 -9.69 18.07
CA HIS A 128 3.22 -10.82 18.70
C HIS A 128 1.70 -10.75 18.68
N GLN A 129 1.15 -9.56 18.71
CA GLN A 129 -0.29 -9.34 18.79
C GLN A 129 -0.90 -9.30 17.38
N PRO A 130 -1.84 -10.22 17.05
CA PRO A 130 -2.46 -10.22 15.74
C PRO A 130 -3.27 -8.94 15.51
N CYS A 131 -3.18 -8.42 14.29
CA CYS A 131 -3.90 -7.21 13.90
C CYS A 131 -4.81 -7.48 12.71
N LEU A 132 -5.89 -6.71 12.62
CA LEU A 132 -6.67 -6.54 11.40
C LEU A 132 -6.70 -5.08 11.00
N THR A 133 -6.48 -4.79 9.72
CA THR A 133 -6.50 -3.43 9.20
C THR A 133 -7.92 -3.00 8.87
N ILE A 134 -8.35 -1.90 9.47
CA ILE A 134 -9.70 -1.33 9.28
C ILE A 134 -9.69 -0.06 8.45
N GLY A 135 -8.54 0.41 8.00
CA GLY A 135 -8.49 1.62 7.17
C GLY A 135 -7.12 1.88 6.58
N LEU A 136 -7.12 2.43 5.39
CA LEU A 136 -5.96 2.86 4.62
C LEU A 136 -6.15 4.29 4.15
N ARG A 137 -5.06 5.06 4.10
CA ARG A 137 -5.12 6.39 3.49
C ARG A 137 -5.14 6.27 1.97
N GLY A 138 -5.80 7.23 1.32
CA GLY A 138 -5.65 7.44 -0.11
C GLY A 138 -4.35 8.19 -0.43
N VAL A 139 -4.05 8.33 -1.71
CA VAL A 139 -2.83 8.99 -2.18
C VAL A 139 -3.09 9.78 -3.45
N LEU A 140 -2.42 10.94 -3.55
CA LEU A 140 -2.25 11.70 -4.78
C LEU A 140 -0.76 11.92 -4.99
N ARG A 141 -0.26 11.66 -6.22
CA ARG A 141 1.14 11.90 -6.60
C ARG A 141 1.19 12.86 -7.79
N ALA A 142 2.06 13.86 -7.72
CA ALA A 142 2.19 14.87 -8.74
C ALA A 142 3.65 15.26 -8.99
N LEU A 143 3.92 15.69 -10.21
CA LEU A 143 5.11 16.40 -10.60
C LEU A 143 4.75 17.88 -10.81
N VAL A 144 5.54 18.76 -10.22
CA VAL A 144 5.46 20.22 -10.43
C VAL A 144 6.72 20.63 -11.13
N ARG A 145 6.59 21.23 -12.32
CA ARG A 145 7.73 21.66 -13.13
C ARG A 145 7.68 23.16 -13.34
N ILE A 146 8.81 23.82 -13.11
CA ILE A 146 9.00 25.23 -13.44
C ILE A 146 10.09 25.34 -14.50
N SER A 147 9.80 26.07 -15.58
CA SER A 147 10.71 26.26 -16.72
C SER A 147 10.94 27.74 -16.99
N GLY A 148 12.19 28.11 -17.18
CA GLY A 148 12.62 29.46 -17.55
C GLY A 148 12.39 29.76 -19.04
N LEU A 149 12.26 31.02 -19.38
CA LEU A 149 11.96 31.48 -20.75
C LEU A 149 13.09 31.20 -21.75
N GLY A 150 14.32 31.19 -21.29
CA GLY A 150 15.49 31.10 -22.18
C GLY A 150 15.77 29.74 -22.81
N GLY A 151 15.10 28.68 -22.35
CA GLY A 151 15.19 27.32 -22.92
C GLY A 151 16.54 26.62 -22.74
N ALA A 152 17.58 27.33 -22.20
CA ALA A 152 18.91 26.82 -21.93
C ALA A 152 19.37 27.15 -20.51
N ASP A 153 20.28 26.34 -19.97
CA ASP A 153 20.96 26.65 -18.71
C ASP A 153 21.84 27.93 -18.87
N GLN A 154 21.93 28.72 -17.82
CA GLN A 154 22.64 30.01 -17.82
C GLN A 154 23.77 29.98 -16.80
N HIS A 155 24.75 30.94 -16.94
CA HIS A 155 25.83 31.06 -15.99
C HIS A 155 25.52 32.16 -14.95
N SER A 156 25.50 31.81 -13.66
CA SER A 156 25.10 32.72 -12.58
C SER A 156 25.94 33.98 -12.47
N GLY A 157 27.23 33.94 -12.87
CA GLY A 157 28.12 35.10 -12.90
C GLY A 157 27.88 36.05 -14.09
N VAL A 158 27.14 35.60 -15.10
CA VAL A 158 26.81 36.39 -16.31
C VAL A 158 25.35 36.86 -16.26
N ASP A 159 24.44 35.94 -15.97
CA ASP A 159 23.00 36.18 -16.12
C ASP A 159 22.26 36.26 -14.74
N GLY A 160 22.97 35.94 -13.64
CA GLY A 160 22.41 35.95 -12.31
C GLY A 160 21.84 37.29 -11.89
N GLY A 161 20.59 37.30 -11.45
CA GLY A 161 19.84 38.50 -11.08
C GLY A 161 19.19 39.25 -12.26
N ALA A 162 19.49 38.87 -13.52
CA ALA A 162 18.87 39.47 -14.71
C ALA A 162 17.44 38.91 -14.94
N GLU A 163 17.25 37.62 -14.66
CA GLU A 163 15.99 36.93 -14.85
C GLU A 163 15.53 36.19 -13.57
N ARG A 164 14.31 35.73 -13.58
CA ARG A 164 13.75 34.86 -12.52
C ARG A 164 14.33 33.46 -12.64
N GLU A 165 14.91 32.97 -11.56
CA GLU A 165 15.51 31.63 -11.51
C GLU A 165 14.46 30.58 -11.21
N PRO A 166 14.29 29.50 -12.03
CA PRO A 166 13.31 28.45 -11.80
C PRO A 166 13.46 27.77 -10.42
N MET A 167 14.69 27.59 -9.92
CA MET A 167 14.94 26.99 -8.61
C MET A 167 14.39 27.85 -7.46
N MET A 168 14.60 29.17 -7.50
CA MET A 168 14.09 30.08 -6.47
C MET A 168 12.55 30.16 -6.49
N ASP A 169 11.96 30.09 -7.66
CA ASP A 169 10.49 30.02 -7.79
C ASP A 169 9.96 28.70 -7.25
N MET A 170 10.61 27.57 -7.52
CA MET A 170 10.23 26.26 -6.99
C MET A 170 10.30 26.24 -5.45
N ILE A 171 11.38 26.72 -4.85
CA ILE A 171 11.53 26.78 -3.39
C ILE A 171 10.38 27.58 -2.77
N LYS A 172 10.06 28.76 -3.32
CA LYS A 172 8.96 29.61 -2.81
C LYS A 172 7.60 28.97 -2.99
N LEU A 173 7.38 28.32 -4.13
CA LEU A 173 6.12 27.64 -4.42
C LEU A 173 5.91 26.46 -3.47
N LEU A 174 6.90 25.59 -3.29
CA LEU A 174 6.80 24.46 -2.36
C LEU A 174 6.62 24.90 -0.91
N ALA A 175 7.36 25.95 -0.48
CA ALA A 175 7.20 26.51 0.86
C ALA A 175 5.81 27.07 1.12
N SER A 176 5.11 27.52 0.08
CA SER A 176 3.72 28.03 0.21
C SER A 176 2.64 26.96 0.34
N LEU A 177 2.99 25.67 0.16
CA LEU A 177 2.05 24.55 0.29
C LEU A 177 1.86 24.09 1.73
N VAL A 178 2.68 24.57 2.65
CA VAL A 178 2.56 24.30 4.08
C VAL A 178 2.61 25.61 4.87
N ASP A 179 1.92 25.66 5.99
CA ASP A 179 1.95 26.79 6.91
C ASP A 179 3.15 26.70 7.89
N ALA A 180 3.24 27.66 8.80
CA ALA A 180 4.31 27.74 9.79
C ALA A 180 4.33 26.54 10.77
N ASP A 181 3.21 25.87 10.96
CA ASP A 181 3.05 24.71 11.82
C ASP A 181 3.24 23.38 11.06
N GLY A 182 3.56 23.46 9.76
CA GLY A 182 3.74 22.29 8.90
C GLY A 182 2.43 21.67 8.40
N ARG A 183 1.31 22.34 8.57
CA ARG A 183 0.01 21.90 8.05
C ARG A 183 -0.10 22.24 6.57
N VAL A 184 -0.83 21.42 5.83
CA VAL A 184 -1.09 21.65 4.40
C VAL A 184 -1.90 22.93 4.22
N ALA A 185 -1.37 23.88 3.43
CA ALA A 185 -1.95 25.20 3.23
C ALA A 185 -2.88 25.29 1.99
N LEU A 186 -3.43 24.15 1.55
CA LEU A 186 -4.46 24.16 0.52
C LEU A 186 -5.79 24.61 1.13
N PRO A 187 -6.52 25.54 0.47
CA PRO A 187 -7.85 25.94 0.92
C PRO A 187 -8.78 24.72 1.08
N HIS A 188 -9.55 24.69 2.14
CA HIS A 188 -10.55 23.64 2.41
C HIS A 188 -9.98 22.21 2.52
N PHE A 189 -8.67 22.05 2.68
CA PHE A 189 -8.04 20.73 2.71
C PHE A 189 -8.48 19.88 3.92
N TYR A 190 -8.83 20.52 5.02
CA TYR A 190 -9.22 19.83 6.26
C TYR A 190 -10.73 19.83 6.54
N ASP A 191 -11.54 20.47 5.68
CA ASP A 191 -12.97 20.66 5.96
C ASP A 191 -13.74 19.35 6.11
N ASP A 192 -13.37 18.34 5.30
CA ASP A 192 -14.00 17.02 5.30
C ASP A 192 -13.23 16.00 6.18
N VAL A 193 -12.17 16.41 6.86
CA VAL A 193 -11.42 15.51 7.74
C VAL A 193 -12.23 15.21 8.99
N ARG A 194 -12.56 13.93 9.16
CA ARG A 194 -13.32 13.46 10.32
C ARG A 194 -12.57 13.71 11.62
N ALA A 195 -13.25 14.25 12.60
CA ALA A 195 -12.69 14.34 13.95
C ALA A 195 -12.48 12.95 14.54
N VAL A 196 -11.36 12.74 15.19
CA VAL A 196 -11.09 11.52 15.96
C VAL A 196 -11.96 11.57 17.21
N THR A 197 -12.78 10.54 17.42
CA THR A 197 -13.65 10.43 18.60
C THR A 197 -12.86 10.10 19.86
N ASP A 198 -13.46 10.29 21.04
CA ASP A 198 -12.83 9.94 22.30
C ASP A 198 -12.58 8.41 22.40
N ASP A 199 -13.49 7.58 21.87
CA ASP A 199 -13.33 6.13 21.81
C ASP A 199 -12.19 5.72 20.88
N GLU A 200 -12.08 6.33 19.70
CA GLU A 200 -10.94 6.11 18.80
C GLU A 200 -9.62 6.54 19.45
N ARG A 201 -9.61 7.69 20.14
CA ARG A 201 -8.42 8.15 20.86
C ARG A 201 -8.04 7.20 21.99
N ALA A 202 -8.99 6.67 22.75
CA ALA A 202 -8.75 5.69 23.81
C ALA A 202 -8.16 4.40 23.21
N HIS A 203 -8.73 3.90 22.12
CA HIS A 203 -8.19 2.74 21.39
C HIS A 203 -6.76 2.97 20.88
N LEU A 204 -6.47 4.13 20.30
CA LEU A 204 -5.12 4.50 19.87
C LEU A 204 -4.14 4.58 21.05
N ALA A 205 -4.63 4.97 22.25
CA ALA A 205 -3.79 4.98 23.46
C ALA A 205 -3.41 3.58 23.93
N GLU A 206 -4.32 2.62 23.85
CA GLU A 206 -4.02 1.20 24.11
C GLU A 206 -2.99 0.66 23.12
N LEU A 207 -3.19 0.89 21.82
CA LEU A 207 -2.25 0.47 20.78
C LEU A 207 -0.86 1.09 20.96
N ALA A 208 -0.79 2.37 21.34
CA ALA A 208 0.48 3.05 21.56
C ALA A 208 1.28 2.48 22.74
N GLN A 209 0.60 1.93 23.76
CA GLN A 209 1.26 1.27 24.90
C GLN A 209 1.85 -0.10 24.52
N GLU A 210 1.21 -0.81 23.59
CA GLU A 210 1.64 -2.13 23.10
C GLU A 210 2.73 -2.04 22.03
N ALA A 211 2.78 -0.92 21.31
CA ALA A 211 3.76 -0.66 20.26
C ALA A 211 5.16 -0.33 20.84
N SER A 212 6.11 -0.01 19.98
CA SER A 212 7.45 0.39 20.42
C SER A 212 7.42 1.65 21.31
N ARG A 213 8.43 1.80 22.17
CA ARG A 213 8.57 2.97 23.08
C ARG A 213 8.58 4.35 22.39
N SER A 214 8.78 4.37 21.07
CA SER A 214 8.75 5.59 20.24
C SER A 214 7.37 5.94 19.70
N THR A 215 6.35 5.13 19.97
CA THR A 215 4.98 5.34 19.48
C THR A 215 4.13 6.00 20.56
N CYS A 216 3.40 7.05 20.18
CA CYS A 216 2.42 7.74 21.02
C CYS A 216 1.12 7.94 20.25
N VAL A 217 0.07 8.32 20.96
CA VAL A 217 -1.28 8.55 20.38
C VAL A 217 -1.22 9.58 19.26
N GLU A 218 -0.53 10.69 19.48
CA GLU A 218 -0.41 11.78 18.50
C GLU A 218 0.28 11.30 17.22
N ARG A 219 1.29 10.43 17.36
CA ARG A 219 1.96 9.83 16.21
C ARG A 219 1.02 8.89 15.43
N LEU A 220 0.27 8.02 16.11
CA LEU A 220 -0.70 7.14 15.45
C LEU A 220 -1.81 7.95 14.77
N MET A 221 -2.32 8.99 15.42
CA MET A 221 -3.29 9.90 14.82
C MET A 221 -2.72 10.56 13.55
N ALA A 222 -1.50 11.08 13.61
CA ALA A 222 -0.85 11.72 12.45
C ALA A 222 -0.66 10.74 11.28
N LEU A 223 -0.28 9.49 11.57
CA LEU A 223 -0.05 8.48 10.56
C LEU A 223 -1.32 7.91 9.94
N TRP A 224 -2.41 7.80 10.70
CA TRP A 224 -3.59 7.03 10.30
C TRP A 224 -4.85 7.86 10.08
N CYS A 225 -4.98 8.97 10.81
CA CYS A 225 -6.22 9.76 10.84
C CYS A 225 -6.07 11.14 10.21
N MET A 226 -4.84 11.58 9.95
CA MET A 226 -4.58 12.92 9.42
C MET A 226 -4.00 12.87 8.01
N PRO A 227 -4.46 13.78 7.13
CA PRO A 227 -3.88 13.92 5.80
C PRO A 227 -2.51 14.61 5.88
N SER A 228 -1.68 14.42 4.86
CA SER A 228 -0.33 14.99 4.83
C SER A 228 0.12 15.34 3.41
N LEU A 229 1.09 16.23 3.29
CA LEU A 229 1.80 16.56 2.06
C LEU A 229 3.28 16.29 2.26
N THR A 230 3.93 15.66 1.29
CA THR A 230 5.36 15.36 1.31
C THR A 230 5.97 15.79 -0.01
N VAL A 231 7.08 16.54 0.05
CA VAL A 231 7.98 16.79 -1.08
C VAL A 231 9.07 15.73 -1.03
N HIS A 232 9.16 14.89 -2.05
CA HIS A 232 10.09 13.75 -2.07
C HIS A 232 11.44 14.12 -2.65
N GLN A 233 11.41 14.91 -3.73
CA GLN A 233 12.61 15.20 -4.49
C GLN A 233 12.43 16.53 -5.25
N VAL A 234 13.52 17.25 -5.41
CA VAL A 234 13.64 18.38 -6.34
C VAL A 234 14.83 18.11 -7.24
N THR A 235 14.59 17.99 -8.53
CA THR A 235 15.59 17.76 -9.57
C THR A 235 15.66 18.97 -10.50
N ASN A 236 16.76 19.12 -11.20
CA ASN A 236 16.92 20.19 -12.17
C ASN A 236 17.53 19.68 -13.49
N SER A 237 17.45 20.50 -14.53
CA SER A 237 17.95 20.18 -15.87
C SER A 237 19.48 20.15 -16.00
N SER A 238 20.21 20.67 -15.01
CA SER A 238 21.67 20.81 -15.05
C SER A 238 22.35 19.54 -14.49
N THR A 239 23.46 19.17 -15.11
CA THR A 239 24.34 18.08 -14.68
C THR A 239 25.49 18.53 -13.79
N ALA A 240 25.21 19.36 -12.78
CA ALA A 240 26.08 19.58 -11.65
C ALA A 240 27.28 20.53 -11.83
N HIS A 241 27.03 21.82 -12.09
CA HIS A 241 28.02 22.86 -11.79
C HIS A 241 27.42 23.89 -10.84
N SER A 242 28.17 24.28 -9.79
CA SER A 242 27.72 25.23 -8.76
C SER A 242 27.46 26.65 -9.28
N THR A 243 27.82 26.93 -10.55
CA THR A 243 27.65 28.22 -11.20
C THR A 243 26.54 28.24 -12.25
N VAL A 244 25.79 27.15 -12.41
CA VAL A 244 24.74 27.05 -13.43
C VAL A 244 23.37 27.35 -12.83
N ILE A 245 22.64 28.25 -13.49
CA ILE A 245 21.21 28.47 -13.28
C ILE A 245 20.46 27.45 -14.17
N PRO A 246 19.76 26.47 -13.60
CA PRO A 246 19.06 25.46 -14.40
C PRO A 246 17.87 26.07 -15.15
N ARG A 247 17.70 25.69 -16.42
CA ARG A 247 16.55 26.12 -17.24
C ARG A 247 15.22 25.58 -16.77
N ALA A 248 15.23 24.45 -16.06
CA ALA A 248 14.03 23.84 -15.52
C ALA A 248 14.32 23.11 -14.21
N VAL A 249 13.30 23.10 -13.34
CA VAL A 249 13.31 22.41 -12.06
C VAL A 249 12.00 21.64 -11.92
N GLU A 250 12.09 20.43 -11.41
CA GLU A 250 10.94 19.55 -11.20
C GLU A 250 10.92 19.05 -9.76
N ALA A 251 9.76 19.09 -9.13
CA ALA A 251 9.53 18.56 -7.78
C ALA A 251 8.52 17.41 -7.82
N SER A 252 8.84 16.33 -7.13
CA SER A 252 7.92 15.23 -6.88
C SER A 252 7.22 15.44 -5.53
N VAL A 253 5.89 15.48 -5.56
CA VAL A 253 5.04 15.74 -4.40
C VAL A 253 4.00 14.65 -4.25
N SER A 254 3.73 14.22 -3.02
CA SER A 254 2.56 13.40 -2.74
C SER A 254 1.72 13.97 -1.61
N MET A 255 0.43 13.69 -1.66
CA MET A 255 -0.49 13.92 -0.55
C MET A 255 -1.12 12.61 -0.11
N ARG A 256 -1.23 12.40 1.20
CA ARG A 256 -2.07 11.36 1.77
C ARG A 256 -3.40 11.97 2.16
N ILE A 257 -4.47 11.30 1.79
CA ILE A 257 -5.84 11.71 2.11
C ILE A 257 -6.48 10.67 3.04
N VAL A 258 -7.44 11.11 3.83
CA VAL A 258 -8.10 10.29 4.85
C VAL A 258 -9.59 10.15 4.56
N PRO A 259 -10.30 9.22 5.27
CA PRO A 259 -11.74 9.05 5.08
C PRO A 259 -12.51 10.37 5.07
N ASP A 260 -13.50 10.41 4.18
CA ASP A 260 -14.41 11.52 3.85
C ASP A 260 -13.82 12.61 2.94
N GLN A 261 -12.50 12.65 2.72
CA GLN A 261 -11.92 13.53 1.68
C GLN A 261 -12.15 12.94 0.28
N ASP A 262 -12.51 13.80 -0.67
CA ASP A 262 -12.63 13.45 -2.10
C ASP A 262 -11.29 13.68 -2.81
N VAL A 263 -10.68 12.61 -3.34
CA VAL A 263 -9.37 12.67 -4.01
C VAL A 263 -9.38 13.57 -5.24
N HIS A 264 -10.49 13.62 -5.99
CA HIS A 264 -10.59 14.43 -7.20
C HIS A 264 -10.81 15.91 -6.87
N ALA A 265 -11.56 16.22 -5.80
CA ALA A 265 -11.66 17.57 -5.27
C ALA A 265 -10.30 18.09 -4.79
N ILE A 266 -9.55 17.27 -4.04
CA ILE A 266 -8.19 17.58 -3.58
C ILE A 266 -7.23 17.76 -4.77
N GLN A 267 -7.29 16.89 -5.78
CA GLN A 267 -6.51 17.03 -7.01
C GLN A 267 -6.77 18.38 -7.68
N SER A 268 -8.03 18.71 -7.89
CA SER A 268 -8.42 19.95 -8.53
C SER A 268 -7.97 21.18 -7.73
N GLN A 269 -8.09 21.10 -6.41
CA GLN A 269 -7.66 22.15 -5.50
C GLN A 269 -6.14 22.31 -5.48
N PHE A 270 -5.38 21.22 -5.48
CA PHE A 270 -3.92 21.25 -5.53
C PHE A 270 -3.43 21.94 -6.80
N VAL A 271 -3.90 21.51 -7.97
CA VAL A 271 -3.52 22.10 -9.26
C VAL A 271 -3.84 23.60 -9.29
N ARG A 272 -5.04 23.97 -8.84
CA ARG A 272 -5.48 25.37 -8.76
C ARG A 272 -4.57 26.19 -7.83
N THR A 273 -4.29 25.68 -6.63
CA THR A 273 -3.45 26.37 -5.65
C THR A 273 -2.05 26.61 -6.17
N ILE A 274 -1.44 25.62 -6.84
CA ILE A 274 -0.13 25.79 -7.49
C ILE A 274 -0.17 26.95 -8.49
N HIS A 275 -1.13 26.97 -9.39
CA HIS A 275 -1.23 28.02 -10.40
C HIS A 275 -1.51 29.40 -9.78
N GLU A 276 -2.39 29.50 -8.80
CA GLU A 276 -2.69 30.77 -8.11
C GLU A 276 -1.48 31.30 -7.35
N HIS A 277 -0.75 30.45 -6.63
CA HIS A 277 0.45 30.86 -5.91
C HIS A 277 1.55 31.28 -6.90
N PHE A 278 1.73 30.55 -7.98
CA PHE A 278 2.69 30.91 -9.01
C PHE A 278 2.35 32.26 -9.69
N GLN A 279 1.09 32.52 -10.00
CA GLN A 279 0.64 33.80 -10.54
C GLN A 279 0.91 34.96 -9.58
N ARG A 280 0.70 34.77 -8.25
CA ARG A 280 1.02 35.80 -7.25
C ARG A 280 2.50 36.15 -7.18
N MET A 281 3.38 35.19 -7.53
CA MET A 281 4.83 35.41 -7.60
C MET A 281 5.24 36.34 -8.76
N ARG A 282 4.36 36.58 -9.73
CA ARG A 282 4.60 37.41 -10.93
C ARG A 282 5.93 37.02 -11.63
N SER A 283 6.18 35.74 -11.70
CA SER A 283 7.36 35.20 -12.38
C SER A 283 7.18 35.26 -13.89
N SER A 284 8.30 35.45 -14.59
CA SER A 284 8.38 35.28 -16.04
C SER A 284 8.46 33.81 -16.46
N ASN A 285 8.76 32.91 -15.50
CA ASN A 285 8.83 31.47 -15.76
C ASN A 285 7.42 30.87 -16.00
N THR A 286 7.39 29.63 -16.43
CA THR A 286 6.15 28.86 -16.58
C THR A 286 6.09 27.74 -15.56
N VAL A 287 4.87 27.40 -15.09
CA VAL A 287 4.61 26.26 -14.21
C VAL A 287 3.72 25.26 -14.92
N ASP A 288 4.05 23.99 -14.80
CA ASP A 288 3.24 22.84 -15.22
C ASP A 288 3.04 21.88 -14.04
N VAL A 289 1.85 21.27 -13.96
CA VAL A 289 1.50 20.34 -12.90
C VAL A 289 0.90 19.08 -13.52
N GLN A 290 1.60 17.98 -13.38
CA GLN A 290 1.13 16.67 -13.82
C GLN A 290 0.76 15.80 -12.63
N VAL A 291 -0.52 15.56 -12.41
CA VAL A 291 -0.97 14.52 -11.47
C VAL A 291 -0.97 13.20 -12.22
N PHE A 292 -0.14 12.27 -11.80
CA PHE A 292 0.05 10.98 -12.50
C PHE A 292 -0.52 9.79 -11.75
N HIS A 293 -0.91 9.97 -10.49
CA HIS A 293 -1.52 8.91 -9.70
C HIS A 293 -2.47 9.48 -8.64
N CYS A 294 -3.66 8.88 -8.57
CA CYS A 294 -4.66 9.12 -7.53
C CYS A 294 -5.28 7.80 -7.11
N ALA A 295 -5.45 7.61 -5.81
CA ALA A 295 -6.18 6.50 -5.25
C ALA A 295 -6.99 6.94 -4.03
N ASP A 296 -8.22 6.44 -3.95
CA ASP A 296 -9.09 6.70 -2.81
C ASP A 296 -8.57 6.03 -1.53
N TRP A 297 -8.99 6.55 -0.39
CA TRP A 297 -8.86 5.91 0.91
C TRP A 297 -9.81 4.71 1.00
N TRP A 298 -9.56 3.83 1.96
CA TRP A 298 -10.46 2.73 2.30
C TRP A 298 -10.73 2.71 3.80
N LEU A 299 -11.98 2.41 4.17
CA LEU A 299 -12.41 2.18 5.55
C LEU A 299 -13.32 0.96 5.58
N GLY A 300 -12.87 -0.10 6.26
CA GLY A 300 -13.58 -1.37 6.37
C GLY A 300 -14.87 -1.28 7.17
N SER A 301 -15.83 -2.12 6.81
CA SER A 301 -17.09 -2.27 7.54
C SER A 301 -16.97 -3.36 8.60
N MET A 302 -16.91 -2.98 9.86
CA MET A 302 -16.83 -3.91 10.99
C MET A 302 -18.17 -4.61 11.30
N GLN A 303 -19.24 -4.23 10.62
CA GLN A 303 -20.57 -4.82 10.83
C GLN A 303 -20.90 -5.95 9.85
N ASP A 304 -19.99 -6.25 8.92
CA ASP A 304 -20.17 -7.30 7.94
C ASP A 304 -19.92 -8.68 8.54
N ALA A 305 -20.68 -9.70 8.07
CA ALA A 305 -20.51 -11.06 8.55
C ALA A 305 -19.13 -11.67 8.25
N ALA A 306 -18.49 -11.27 7.13
CA ALA A 306 -17.14 -11.70 6.80
C ALA A 306 -16.11 -11.13 7.79
N TRP A 307 -16.32 -9.91 8.28
CA TRP A 307 -15.49 -9.31 9.31
C TRP A 307 -15.55 -10.11 10.62
N GLY A 308 -16.78 -10.43 11.11
CA GLY A 308 -16.92 -11.23 12.33
C GLY A 308 -16.24 -12.59 12.21
N ALA A 309 -16.44 -13.30 11.09
CA ALA A 309 -15.80 -14.57 10.83
C ALA A 309 -14.25 -14.47 10.77
N LEU A 310 -13.71 -13.38 10.21
CA LEU A 310 -12.27 -13.15 10.17
C LEU A 310 -11.70 -12.91 11.57
N VAL A 311 -12.35 -12.11 12.40
CA VAL A 311 -11.95 -11.88 13.80
C VAL A 311 -11.90 -13.20 14.56
N GLU A 312 -13.00 -13.98 14.53
CA GLU A 312 -13.08 -15.28 15.19
C GLU A 312 -11.97 -16.25 14.74
N ALA A 313 -11.70 -16.32 13.44
CA ALA A 313 -10.67 -17.18 12.88
C ALA A 313 -9.26 -16.78 13.34
N VAL A 314 -8.94 -15.48 13.32
CA VAL A 314 -7.63 -14.98 13.76
C VAL A 314 -7.42 -15.16 15.26
N GLU A 315 -8.44 -14.87 16.08
CA GLU A 315 -8.37 -15.08 17.53
C GLU A 315 -8.23 -16.56 17.90
N ALA A 316 -8.93 -17.44 17.19
CA ALA A 316 -8.81 -18.90 17.39
C ALA A 316 -7.42 -19.42 17.01
N GLU A 317 -6.82 -18.91 15.92
CA GLU A 317 -5.49 -19.33 15.46
C GLU A 317 -4.39 -18.88 16.40
N TRP A 318 -4.43 -17.61 16.82
CA TRP A 318 -3.36 -17.02 17.61
C TRP A 318 -3.57 -17.14 19.14
N GLY A 319 -4.78 -17.50 19.57
CA GLY A 319 -5.14 -17.59 21.00
C GLY A 319 -5.06 -16.23 21.72
N ALA A 320 -5.22 -15.14 21.00
CA ALA A 320 -5.10 -13.76 21.49
C ALA A 320 -6.15 -12.88 20.82
N PRO A 321 -6.67 -11.84 21.50
CA PRO A 321 -7.61 -10.92 20.90
C PRO A 321 -6.97 -10.12 19.76
N VAL A 322 -7.74 -9.88 18.71
CA VAL A 322 -7.31 -9.08 17.56
C VAL A 322 -7.20 -7.61 17.93
N ARG A 323 -6.17 -6.92 17.42
CA ARG A 323 -6.07 -5.46 17.46
C ARG A 323 -6.52 -4.86 16.13
N LEU A 324 -7.34 -3.82 16.22
CA LEU A 324 -7.83 -3.09 15.06
C LEU A 324 -6.89 -1.93 14.77
N ILE A 325 -6.25 -1.95 13.61
CA ILE A 325 -5.29 -0.94 13.22
C ILE A 325 -5.72 -0.23 11.93
N ARG A 326 -5.19 0.96 11.71
CA ARG A 326 -5.19 1.61 10.39
C ARG A 326 -3.75 1.68 9.90
N GLU A 327 -3.59 2.02 8.63
CA GLU A 327 -2.27 2.21 8.04
C GLU A 327 -2.17 3.53 7.29
N GLY A 328 -0.95 4.07 7.30
CA GLY A 328 -0.64 5.28 6.55
C GLY A 328 -0.42 5.03 5.05
N GLY A 329 -0.26 3.75 4.68
CA GLY A 329 -0.12 3.28 3.30
C GLY A 329 -1.43 3.33 2.52
N SER A 330 -1.32 3.05 1.22
CA SER A 330 -2.46 2.98 0.30
C SER A 330 -2.35 1.71 -0.53
N ILE A 331 -3.45 0.99 -0.64
CA ILE A 331 -3.61 -0.16 -1.54
C ILE A 331 -4.78 0.18 -2.48
N PRO A 332 -4.50 0.78 -3.66
CA PRO A 332 -5.54 1.28 -4.57
C PRO A 332 -6.58 0.23 -4.93
N GLY A 333 -6.13 -1.01 -5.12
CA GLY A 333 -6.98 -2.13 -5.51
C GLY A 333 -8.16 -2.39 -4.58
N ILE A 334 -8.04 -2.13 -3.27
CA ILE A 334 -9.13 -2.40 -2.31
C ILE A 334 -10.35 -1.50 -2.59
N ALA A 335 -10.14 -0.19 -2.66
CA ALA A 335 -11.21 0.76 -2.92
C ALA A 335 -11.84 0.55 -4.31
N ILE A 336 -11.01 0.25 -5.31
CA ILE A 336 -11.47 -0.06 -6.67
C ILE A 336 -12.33 -1.33 -6.68
N LEU A 337 -11.91 -2.40 -6.00
CA LEU A 337 -12.63 -3.67 -5.94
C LEU A 337 -13.99 -3.51 -5.23
N GLU A 338 -14.04 -2.85 -4.09
CA GLU A 338 -15.31 -2.58 -3.41
C GLU A 338 -16.30 -1.82 -4.30
N LYS A 339 -15.81 -0.77 -4.97
CA LYS A 339 -16.64 0.06 -5.86
C LYS A 339 -17.13 -0.70 -7.10
N GLU A 340 -16.25 -1.43 -7.77
CA GLU A 340 -16.56 -2.10 -9.04
C GLU A 340 -17.36 -3.41 -8.86
N LEU A 341 -17.19 -4.10 -7.73
CA LEU A 341 -17.83 -5.40 -7.47
C LEU A 341 -19.03 -5.29 -6.52
N GLY A 342 -19.16 -4.19 -5.79
CA GLY A 342 -20.21 -4.01 -4.79
C GLY A 342 -20.05 -4.94 -3.58
N ALA A 343 -18.88 -5.53 -3.39
CA ALA A 343 -18.56 -6.44 -2.30
C ALA A 343 -17.69 -5.73 -1.25
N LYS A 344 -17.88 -6.05 0.04
CA LYS A 344 -17.06 -5.48 1.11
C LYS A 344 -15.71 -6.18 1.21
N ALA A 345 -14.68 -5.39 1.49
CA ALA A 345 -13.34 -5.91 1.71
C ALA A 345 -13.05 -6.11 3.20
N VAL A 346 -12.27 -7.15 3.49
CA VAL A 346 -11.63 -7.41 4.77
C VAL A 346 -10.12 -7.51 4.54
N HIS A 347 -9.34 -6.96 5.46
CA HIS A 347 -7.88 -6.87 5.30
C HIS A 347 -7.17 -7.56 6.47
N LEU A 348 -6.46 -8.64 6.15
CA LEU A 348 -5.69 -9.49 7.06
C LEU A 348 -4.20 -9.24 6.85
N PRO A 349 -3.53 -8.41 7.67
CA PRO A 349 -2.08 -8.31 7.66
C PRO A 349 -1.43 -9.65 8.07
N MET A 350 -0.45 -10.10 7.28
CA MET A 350 0.31 -11.31 7.56
C MET A 350 1.74 -11.02 7.99
N GLY A 351 2.25 -9.84 7.71
CA GLY A 351 3.58 -9.39 8.10
C GLY A 351 3.63 -8.87 9.55
N GLN A 352 4.85 -8.61 10.01
CA GLN A 352 5.14 -8.03 11.32
C GLN A 352 5.88 -6.70 11.16
N ALA A 353 5.90 -5.88 12.21
CA ALA A 353 6.56 -4.57 12.20
C ALA A 353 8.04 -4.63 11.78
N SER A 354 8.73 -5.74 12.03
CA SER A 354 10.14 -5.94 11.73
C SER A 354 10.43 -6.66 10.41
N ASP A 355 9.44 -6.81 9.52
CA ASP A 355 9.61 -7.57 8.28
C ASP A 355 10.36 -6.81 7.18
N HIS A 356 10.67 -5.52 7.40
CA HIS A 356 11.49 -4.71 6.51
C HIS A 356 10.98 -4.62 5.07
N ALA A 357 9.66 -4.56 4.87
CA ALA A 357 9.13 -4.32 3.53
C ALA A 357 9.75 -3.09 2.88
N HIS A 358 10.02 -3.18 1.57
CA HIS A 358 10.70 -2.16 0.77
C HIS A 358 12.15 -1.88 1.20
N LEU A 359 12.65 -2.52 2.25
CA LEU A 359 14.01 -2.36 2.77
C LEU A 359 14.87 -3.60 2.49
N PRO A 360 16.21 -3.53 2.63
CA PRO A 360 17.06 -4.71 2.59
C PRO A 360 16.72 -5.70 3.70
N ASN A 361 16.98 -6.98 3.43
CA ASN A 361 16.68 -8.09 4.35
C ASN A 361 15.18 -8.21 4.68
N GLU A 362 14.31 -7.92 3.70
CA GLU A 362 12.88 -8.21 3.81
C GLU A 362 12.68 -9.69 4.16
N ARG A 363 11.79 -9.93 5.11
CA ARG A 363 11.51 -11.25 5.64
C ARG A 363 10.05 -11.41 6.03
N ILE A 364 9.63 -12.64 6.20
CA ILE A 364 8.36 -12.97 6.85
C ILE A 364 8.57 -14.17 7.77
N ARG A 365 7.87 -14.18 8.90
CA ARG A 365 7.95 -15.28 9.85
C ARG A 365 7.23 -16.50 9.28
N LEU A 366 7.87 -17.68 9.32
CA LEU A 366 7.31 -18.92 8.78
C LEU A 366 5.94 -19.25 9.38
N VAL A 367 5.77 -19.07 10.68
CA VAL A 367 4.50 -19.36 11.35
C VAL A 367 3.34 -18.48 10.83
N ASN A 368 3.62 -17.31 10.25
CA ASN A 368 2.60 -16.45 9.63
C ASN A 368 2.19 -16.96 8.25
N LEU A 369 3.04 -17.74 7.59
CA LEU A 369 2.76 -18.40 6.31
C LEU A 369 2.17 -19.80 6.49
N GLU A 370 2.40 -20.45 7.64
CA GLU A 370 1.76 -21.71 7.97
C GLU A 370 0.27 -21.48 8.16
N VAL A 371 -0.49 -21.81 7.13
CA VAL A 371 -1.95 -21.85 7.24
C VAL A 371 -2.29 -23.05 8.12
N ARG A 372 -2.44 -22.77 9.41
CA ARG A 372 -3.08 -23.73 10.29
C ARG A 372 -4.55 -23.69 9.99
N THR A 373 -5.00 -24.62 9.15
CA THR A 373 -6.41 -24.95 9.06
C THR A 373 -6.90 -25.16 10.50
N VAL A 374 -7.86 -24.36 10.95
CA VAL A 374 -8.50 -24.51 12.26
C VAL A 374 -9.29 -25.81 12.22
N TYR A 375 -8.60 -26.93 12.36
CA TYR A 375 -9.16 -28.24 12.59
C TYR A 375 -8.70 -28.77 13.94
N SER A 376 -9.69 -29.02 14.77
CA SER A 376 -9.68 -29.68 16.07
C SER A 376 -8.31 -30.22 16.50
N ARG A 377 -7.87 -29.79 17.65
CA ARG A 377 -6.68 -30.25 18.41
C ARG A 377 -6.59 -31.77 18.63
N THR A 378 -7.39 -32.58 17.97
CA THR A 378 -7.51 -34.00 18.26
C THR A 378 -6.85 -34.95 17.28
N GLU A 379 -6.51 -34.57 16.05
CA GLU A 379 -5.81 -35.48 15.14
C GLU A 379 -4.82 -34.76 14.21
N ARG A 380 -3.54 -34.77 14.59
CA ARG A 380 -2.47 -34.58 13.61
C ARG A 380 -2.30 -35.88 12.82
N PRO A 381 -2.42 -35.91 11.50
CA PRO A 381 -1.83 -36.99 10.73
C PRO A 381 -0.32 -36.87 10.86
N SER A 382 0.30 -37.79 11.57
CA SER A 382 1.75 -37.98 11.60
C SER A 382 2.22 -38.28 10.19
N GLY A 383 2.92 -37.37 9.52
CA GLY A 383 3.64 -37.69 8.31
C GLY A 383 3.63 -36.73 7.13
N ARG A 384 3.35 -35.44 7.29
CA ARG A 384 3.63 -34.45 6.23
C ARG A 384 4.88 -33.64 6.56
N ALA A 385 5.82 -33.65 5.61
CA ALA A 385 7.02 -32.82 5.68
C ALA A 385 6.61 -31.32 5.69
N PRO A 386 7.29 -30.47 6.48
CA PRO A 386 7.11 -29.04 6.40
C PRO A 386 7.44 -28.56 4.97
N LEU A 387 6.80 -27.50 4.52
CA LEU A 387 7.06 -26.82 3.22
C LEU A 387 8.55 -26.47 3.02
N PHE A 388 9.33 -26.48 4.10
CA PHE A 388 10.77 -26.23 4.10
C PHE A 388 11.46 -27.29 4.95
N SER A 389 12.54 -27.90 4.42
CA SER A 389 13.40 -28.76 5.23
C SER A 389 14.13 -27.94 6.30
N LYS A 390 14.57 -28.61 7.40
CA LYS A 390 15.37 -27.98 8.46
C LYS A 390 16.66 -27.31 7.95
N ASP A 391 17.06 -27.63 6.76
CA ASP A 391 18.29 -27.15 6.10
C ASP A 391 18.02 -26.05 5.06
N GLY A 392 16.79 -25.49 5.00
CA GLY A 392 16.48 -24.32 4.19
C GLY A 392 16.33 -24.55 2.68
N ALA A 393 16.33 -25.81 2.23
CA ALA A 393 16.10 -26.13 0.83
C ALA A 393 14.61 -26.39 0.54
N LEU A 394 14.12 -25.83 -0.55
CA LEU A 394 12.78 -26.11 -1.09
C LEU A 394 12.79 -27.49 -1.77
N ASP A 395 12.43 -28.54 -1.05
CA ASP A 395 12.25 -29.87 -1.66
C ASP A 395 10.87 -29.95 -2.31
N GLY A 396 10.87 -29.96 -3.64
CA GLY A 396 9.73 -30.45 -4.43
C GLY A 396 8.88 -29.42 -5.19
N LEU A 397 9.33 -28.20 -5.43
CA LEU A 397 8.60 -27.19 -6.22
C LEU A 397 9.26 -26.79 -7.55
N VAL A 398 10.12 -27.63 -8.12
CA VAL A 398 10.58 -27.46 -9.52
C VAL A 398 10.20 -28.72 -10.30
N PRO A 399 9.52 -28.57 -11.48
CA PRO A 399 9.20 -29.74 -12.35
C PRO A 399 10.42 -30.41 -12.95
#